data_4fe9780e4961e5b221ebf95d6f37733a
#
_entry.id   4fe9780e4961e5b221ebf95d6f37733a
#
_cell.length_a   1.000
_cell.length_b   1.000
_cell.length_c   1.000
_cell.angle_alpha   90.00
_cell.angle_beta   90.00
_cell.angle_gamma   90.00
#
_symmetry.space_group_name_H-M   'P 1'
#
loop_
_entity.id
_entity.type
_entity.pdbx_description
1 polymer ?
#
loop_
_entity_poly.entity_id
_entity_poly.type
_entity_poly.pdbx_seq_one_letter_code
_entity_poly.pdbx_strand_id
1 'polypeptide(L)'
;MRALLIGHDHGFGHGREGDAELVERIARASGFTAEVVEAVTLPNGDRVSSSVIREAVRAGDLAGAARGLGRPYEALGRVVAGAGRGRLLGFPTINLALPSPRKLLPPVGVYAVRIASAAGTLGGMLNLGPRPTFGDDAIALEAHLFEAGGDWYGRPVAVEFVARLRDTLKFSGPEALVAQLKIDAQSARRALT
;
A
#
# COMPACT_ATOMS: atom_id res chain seq x y z
N MET A 1 -19.61 24.42 -13.68
CA MET A 1 -18.92 23.16 -14.03
C MET A 1 -18.62 23.21 -15.52
N ARG A 2 -17.41 22.81 -15.98
CA ARG A 2 -17.08 22.82 -17.42
C ARG A 2 -17.10 21.40 -18.03
N ALA A 3 -16.74 20.41 -17.24
CA ALA A 3 -16.75 19.02 -17.64
C ALA A 3 -17.07 18.10 -16.47
N LEU A 4 -17.68 16.96 -16.74
CA LEU A 4 -17.95 15.87 -15.80
C LEU A 4 -17.46 14.55 -16.41
N LEU A 5 -16.64 13.83 -15.65
CA LEU A 5 -16.20 12.47 -16.01
C LEU A 5 -16.93 11.48 -15.11
N ILE A 6 -17.54 10.46 -15.70
CA ILE A 6 -18.22 9.40 -14.96
C ILE A 6 -17.78 8.03 -15.46
N GLY A 7 -17.72 7.03 -14.58
CA GLY A 7 -17.48 5.65 -14.96
C GLY A 7 -18.70 5.06 -15.67
N HIS A 8 -18.46 4.11 -16.57
CA HIS A 8 -19.50 3.41 -17.35
C HIS A 8 -20.57 2.71 -16.49
N ASP A 9 -20.22 2.33 -15.25
CA ASP A 9 -21.08 1.63 -14.29
C ASP A 9 -21.58 2.52 -13.15
N HIS A 10 -21.34 3.83 -13.25
CA HIS A 10 -21.69 4.77 -12.21
C HIS A 10 -23.19 5.07 -12.22
N GLY A 11 -23.89 4.59 -11.19
CA GLY A 11 -25.30 4.95 -10.94
C GLY A 11 -25.40 5.88 -9.73
N PHE A 12 -26.13 6.97 -9.84
CA PHE A 12 -26.33 7.96 -8.79
C PHE A 12 -27.83 8.32 -8.65
N GLY A 13 -28.14 9.10 -7.60
CA GLY A 13 -29.53 9.46 -7.30
C GLY A 13 -30.31 8.36 -6.58
N HIS A 14 -31.60 8.65 -6.34
CA HIS A 14 -32.51 7.72 -5.70
C HIS A 14 -32.72 6.50 -6.61
N GLY A 15 -32.57 5.30 -6.07
CA GLY A 15 -32.76 4.06 -6.85
C GLY A 15 -31.71 3.81 -7.94
N ARG A 16 -30.60 4.61 -8.02
CA ARG A 16 -29.61 4.57 -9.10
C ARG A 16 -30.17 4.91 -10.48
N GLU A 17 -31.23 5.70 -10.53
CA GLU A 17 -31.87 6.15 -11.78
C GLU A 17 -31.00 7.09 -12.62
N GLY A 18 -29.96 7.69 -11.99
CA GLY A 18 -28.94 8.49 -12.68
C GLY A 18 -27.89 7.60 -13.32
N ASP A 19 -27.89 7.52 -14.63
CA ASP A 19 -26.92 6.81 -15.45
C ASP A 19 -26.13 7.76 -16.36
N ALA A 20 -25.27 7.23 -17.19
CA ALA A 20 -24.47 7.97 -18.15
C ALA A 20 -25.35 8.75 -19.14
N GLU A 21 -26.44 8.17 -19.60
CA GLU A 21 -27.36 8.77 -20.58
C GLU A 21 -28.08 10.00 -20.00
N LEU A 22 -28.54 9.88 -18.74
CA LEU A 22 -29.12 11.02 -18.03
C LEU A 22 -28.11 12.18 -17.87
N VAL A 23 -26.85 11.86 -17.51
CA VAL A 23 -25.78 12.85 -17.38
C VAL A 23 -25.51 13.55 -18.70
N GLU A 24 -25.38 12.83 -19.79
CA GLU A 24 -25.18 13.40 -21.12
C GLU A 24 -26.32 14.33 -21.54
N ARG A 25 -27.55 13.95 -21.22
CA ARG A 25 -28.73 14.76 -21.51
C ARG A 25 -28.73 16.07 -20.71
N ILE A 26 -28.41 16.00 -19.40
CA ILE A 26 -28.28 17.17 -18.53
C ILE A 26 -27.11 18.05 -18.99
N ALA A 27 -25.97 17.45 -19.35
CA ALA A 27 -24.80 18.18 -19.82
C ALA A 27 -25.11 19.03 -21.06
N ARG A 28 -25.79 18.44 -22.04
CA ARG A 28 -26.26 19.15 -23.24
C ARG A 28 -27.20 20.31 -22.91
N ALA A 29 -28.14 20.11 -21.98
CA ALA A 29 -29.08 21.14 -21.57
C ALA A 29 -28.44 22.26 -20.74
N SER A 30 -27.38 21.97 -19.99
CA SER A 30 -26.72 22.90 -19.06
C SER A 30 -25.38 23.47 -19.57
N GLY A 31 -24.97 23.14 -20.79
CA GLY A 31 -23.79 23.73 -21.44
C GLY A 31 -22.46 23.28 -20.86
N PHE A 32 -22.38 22.05 -20.36
CA PHE A 32 -21.09 21.42 -19.98
C PHE A 32 -20.87 20.11 -20.77
N THR A 33 -19.64 19.62 -20.78
CA THR A 33 -19.32 18.32 -21.40
C THR A 33 -19.46 17.19 -20.38
N ALA A 34 -20.00 16.04 -20.82
CA ALA A 34 -19.96 14.79 -20.06
C ALA A 34 -19.15 13.77 -20.85
N GLU A 35 -18.27 13.08 -20.18
CA GLU A 35 -17.45 12.02 -20.76
C GLU A 35 -17.61 10.74 -19.92
N VAL A 36 -17.96 9.65 -20.59
CA VAL A 36 -18.08 8.33 -19.97
C VAL A 36 -16.74 7.63 -20.08
N VAL A 37 -16.11 7.33 -18.92
CA VAL A 37 -14.87 6.58 -18.86
C VAL A 37 -15.21 5.09 -19.01
N GLU A 38 -14.70 4.49 -20.05
CA GLU A 38 -14.89 3.07 -20.35
C GLU A 38 -14.23 2.15 -19.32
N ALA A 39 -14.73 0.91 -19.22
CA ALA A 39 -14.12 -0.10 -18.36
C ALA A 39 -12.72 -0.44 -18.83
N VAL A 40 -11.75 -0.37 -17.93
CA VAL A 40 -10.41 -0.91 -18.19
C VAL A 40 -10.48 -2.42 -18.10
N THR A 41 -9.97 -3.08 -19.14
CA THR A 41 -9.87 -4.55 -19.22
C THR A 41 -8.40 -4.92 -19.35
N LEU A 42 -7.96 -5.90 -18.57
CA LEU A 42 -6.61 -6.46 -18.68
C LEU A 42 -6.47 -7.34 -19.93
N PRO A 43 -5.26 -7.63 -20.43
CA PRO A 43 -5.04 -8.48 -21.60
C PRO A 43 -5.66 -9.88 -21.51
N ASN A 44 -5.88 -10.39 -20.30
CA ASN A 44 -6.54 -11.68 -20.05
C ASN A 44 -8.07 -11.61 -20.04
N GLY A 45 -8.66 -10.44 -20.32
CA GLY A 45 -10.10 -10.22 -20.34
C GLY A 45 -10.72 -9.82 -19.00
N ASP A 46 -9.96 -9.80 -17.90
CA ASP A 46 -10.46 -9.41 -16.59
C ASP A 46 -10.76 -7.92 -16.52
N ARG A 47 -11.94 -7.56 -16.02
CA ARG A 47 -12.31 -6.18 -15.77
C ARG A 47 -11.59 -5.63 -14.54
N VAL A 48 -10.98 -4.48 -14.67
CA VAL A 48 -10.39 -3.75 -13.55
C VAL A 48 -11.48 -2.98 -12.80
N SER A 49 -11.57 -3.19 -11.49
CA SER A 49 -12.45 -2.41 -10.62
C SER A 49 -11.81 -2.21 -9.25
N SER A 50 -12.27 -1.17 -8.54
CA SER A 50 -11.83 -0.92 -7.16
C SER A 50 -12.11 -2.10 -6.22
N SER A 51 -13.15 -2.87 -6.47
CA SER A 51 -13.50 -4.05 -5.66
C SER A 51 -12.50 -5.18 -5.90
N VAL A 52 -12.16 -5.49 -7.15
CA VAL A 52 -11.15 -6.50 -7.51
C VAL A 52 -9.79 -6.13 -6.94
N ILE A 53 -9.38 -4.87 -7.09
CA ILE A 53 -8.09 -4.40 -6.54
C ILE A 53 -8.06 -4.53 -5.01
N ARG A 54 -9.14 -4.12 -4.32
CA ARG A 54 -9.20 -4.25 -2.85
C ARG A 54 -9.15 -5.70 -2.39
N GLU A 55 -9.80 -6.60 -3.12
CA GLU A 55 -9.75 -8.04 -2.83
C GLU A 55 -8.35 -8.61 -3.00
N ALA A 56 -7.67 -8.28 -4.11
CA ALA A 56 -6.29 -8.67 -4.33
C ALA A 56 -5.36 -8.19 -3.20
N VAL A 57 -5.52 -6.93 -2.73
CA VAL A 57 -4.74 -6.42 -1.59
C VAL A 57 -5.05 -7.19 -0.32
N ARG A 58 -6.33 -7.48 0.00
CA ARG A 58 -6.72 -8.26 1.19
C ARG A 58 -6.19 -9.68 1.17
N ALA A 59 -6.15 -10.28 0.00
CA ALA A 59 -5.61 -11.62 -0.21
C ALA A 59 -4.06 -11.65 -0.21
N GLY A 60 -3.40 -10.49 -0.26
CA GLY A 60 -1.94 -10.40 -0.39
C GLY A 60 -1.43 -10.63 -1.80
N ASP A 61 -2.30 -10.67 -2.80
CA ASP A 61 -1.93 -10.70 -4.22
C ASP A 61 -1.50 -9.31 -4.69
N LEU A 62 -0.26 -8.95 -4.30
CA LEU A 62 0.32 -7.65 -4.66
C LEU A 62 0.53 -7.51 -6.17
N ALA A 63 0.82 -8.61 -6.85
CA ALA A 63 0.98 -8.61 -8.30
C ALA A 63 -0.36 -8.36 -9.01
N GLY A 64 -1.44 -9.01 -8.59
CA GLY A 64 -2.78 -8.76 -9.08
C GLY A 64 -3.25 -7.34 -8.81
N ALA A 65 -3.01 -6.83 -7.60
CA ALA A 65 -3.30 -5.44 -7.26
C ALA A 65 -2.52 -4.46 -8.15
N ALA A 66 -1.24 -4.72 -8.40
CA ALA A 66 -0.39 -3.88 -9.25
C ALA A 66 -0.85 -3.90 -10.71
N ARG A 67 -1.22 -5.07 -11.26
CA ARG A 67 -1.79 -5.16 -12.61
C ARG A 67 -3.06 -4.32 -12.75
N GLY A 68 -3.97 -4.41 -11.76
CA GLY A 68 -5.20 -3.62 -11.77
C GLY A 68 -4.99 -2.12 -11.58
N LEU A 69 -3.95 -1.72 -10.84
CA LEU A 69 -3.61 -0.30 -10.60
C LEU A 69 -2.74 0.32 -11.71
N GLY A 70 -2.08 -0.50 -12.52
CA GLY A 70 -1.01 -0.04 -13.42
C GLY A 70 0.27 0.41 -12.70
N ARG A 71 0.38 0.18 -11.38
CA ARG A 71 1.53 0.52 -10.54
C ARG A 71 1.54 -0.32 -9.27
N PRO A 72 2.67 -0.45 -8.56
CA PRO A 72 2.72 -1.12 -7.27
C PRO A 72 1.72 -0.54 -6.27
N TYR A 73 1.19 -1.41 -5.39
CA TYR A 73 0.33 -0.95 -4.30
C TYR A 73 1.16 -0.21 -3.26
N GLU A 74 0.71 0.97 -2.87
CA GLU A 74 1.45 1.82 -1.94
C GLU A 74 0.59 2.31 -0.75
N ALA A 75 1.27 2.61 0.35
CA ALA A 75 0.74 3.33 1.49
C ALA A 75 1.57 4.56 1.78
N LEU A 76 0.91 5.72 1.85
CA LEU A 76 1.55 6.96 2.28
C LEU A 76 1.61 6.99 3.80
N GLY A 77 2.71 7.49 4.36
CA GLY A 77 2.89 7.60 5.79
C GLY A 77 3.89 8.68 6.17
N ARG A 78 4.07 8.84 7.47
CA ARG A 78 5.11 9.71 8.06
C ARG A 78 5.95 8.90 9.01
N VAL A 79 7.26 9.11 8.97
CA VAL A 79 8.18 8.45 9.89
C VAL A 79 7.99 9.03 11.29
N VAL A 80 7.78 8.14 12.27
CA VAL A 80 7.58 8.49 13.68
C VAL A 80 8.58 7.76 14.58
N ALA A 81 8.71 8.22 15.82
CA ALA A 81 9.53 7.55 16.80
C ALA A 81 8.97 6.15 17.13
N GLY A 82 9.86 5.18 17.26
CA GLY A 82 9.57 3.81 17.69
C GLY A 82 10.40 3.42 18.90
N ALA A 83 10.28 2.16 19.33
CA ALA A 83 10.99 1.64 20.51
C ALA A 83 12.52 1.48 20.32
N GLY A 84 13.04 1.61 19.08
CA GLY A 84 14.47 1.54 18.77
C GLY A 84 15.13 0.18 18.95
N ARG A 85 14.37 -0.88 19.20
CA ARG A 85 14.88 -2.25 19.48
C ARG A 85 15.71 -2.82 18.33
N GLY A 86 15.33 -2.52 17.08
CA GLY A 86 16.05 -2.99 15.89
C GLY A 86 17.51 -2.50 15.84
N ARG A 87 17.79 -1.31 16.35
CA ARG A 87 19.16 -0.77 16.39
C ARG A 87 20.08 -1.64 17.24
N LEU A 88 19.62 -2.17 18.37
CA LEU A 88 20.40 -3.04 19.26
C LEU A 88 20.73 -4.39 18.59
N LEU A 89 19.91 -4.79 17.62
CA LEU A 89 20.08 -6.05 16.87
C LEU A 89 20.86 -5.88 15.56
N GLY A 90 21.33 -4.66 15.25
CA GLY A 90 22.00 -4.36 13.98
C GLY A 90 21.06 -4.13 12.80
N PHE A 91 19.75 -4.06 13.05
CA PHE A 91 18.69 -3.80 12.05
C PHE A 91 17.88 -2.56 12.45
N PRO A 92 18.46 -1.34 12.34
CA PRO A 92 17.73 -0.13 12.68
C PRO A 92 16.46 -0.02 11.80
N THR A 93 15.33 0.34 12.43
CA THR A 93 14.05 0.48 11.75
C THR A 93 13.49 1.89 11.87
N ILE A 94 12.76 2.30 10.86
CA ILE A 94 11.82 3.42 10.92
C ILE A 94 10.41 2.89 11.20
N ASN A 95 9.66 3.62 12.01
CA ASN A 95 8.25 3.34 12.26
C ASN A 95 7.40 4.31 11.44
N LEU A 96 6.29 3.84 10.92
CA LEU A 96 5.44 4.63 10.03
C LEU A 96 4.05 4.81 10.64
N ALA A 97 3.60 6.05 10.70
CA ALA A 97 2.23 6.41 11.00
C ALA A 97 1.48 6.68 9.69
N LEU A 98 0.36 6.00 9.51
CA LEU A 98 -0.53 6.24 8.38
C LEU A 98 -1.46 7.42 8.68
N PRO A 99 -1.82 8.24 7.68
CA PRO A 99 -2.71 9.40 7.86
C PRO A 99 -4.16 8.99 8.17
N SER A 100 -4.51 7.73 7.89
CA SER A 100 -5.85 7.20 8.16
C SER A 100 -5.78 5.74 8.62
N PRO A 101 -6.50 5.38 9.68
CA PRO A 101 -6.64 3.98 10.11
C PRO A 101 -7.45 3.14 9.12
N ARG A 102 -8.18 3.79 8.19
CA ARG A 102 -8.96 3.13 7.15
C ARG A 102 -8.14 2.75 5.92
N LYS A 103 -6.84 3.09 5.88
CA LYS A 103 -5.99 2.67 4.77
C LYS A 103 -5.98 1.14 4.71
N LEU A 104 -6.42 0.62 3.57
CA LEU A 104 -6.33 -0.82 3.31
C LEU A 104 -4.86 -1.22 3.28
N LEU A 105 -4.51 -2.25 4.01
CA LEU A 105 -3.18 -2.85 4.03
C LEU A 105 -3.28 -4.31 3.62
N PRO A 106 -2.21 -4.89 3.05
CA PRO A 106 -2.16 -6.32 2.83
C PRO A 106 -2.12 -7.08 4.17
N PRO A 107 -2.24 -8.42 4.17
CA PRO A 107 -2.20 -9.23 5.39
C PRO A 107 -0.95 -8.98 6.25
N VAL A 108 -1.04 -9.21 7.56
CA VAL A 108 0.14 -9.16 8.44
C VAL A 108 1.24 -10.09 7.94
N GLY A 109 2.51 -9.65 8.05
CA GLY A 109 3.65 -10.40 7.53
C GLY A 109 4.88 -9.53 7.33
N VAL A 110 5.90 -10.13 6.73
CA VAL A 110 7.14 -9.44 6.35
C VAL A 110 7.15 -9.26 4.82
N TYR A 111 7.54 -8.08 4.38
CA TYR A 111 7.46 -7.64 2.99
C TYR A 111 8.78 -7.08 2.49
N ALA A 112 9.10 -7.32 1.22
CA ALA A 112 10.05 -6.51 0.48
C ALA A 112 9.33 -5.22 0.04
N VAL A 113 9.94 -4.08 0.31
CA VAL A 113 9.35 -2.76 0.04
C VAL A 113 10.35 -1.82 -0.60
N ARG A 114 9.84 -0.87 -1.40
CA ARG A 114 10.55 0.36 -1.74
C ARG A 114 9.94 1.51 -0.97
N ILE A 115 10.78 2.33 -0.37
CA ILE A 115 10.33 3.51 0.39
C ILE A 115 10.84 4.75 -0.31
N ALA A 116 9.90 5.48 -0.92
CA ALA A 116 10.17 6.74 -1.61
C ALA A 116 9.99 7.92 -0.67
N SER A 117 10.91 8.87 -0.76
CA SER A 117 10.89 10.15 -0.05
C SER A 117 11.41 11.25 -0.96
N ALA A 118 11.40 12.51 -0.51
CA ALA A 118 12.01 13.61 -1.24
C ALA A 118 13.53 13.43 -1.49
N ALA A 119 14.21 12.57 -0.71
CA ALA A 119 15.63 12.28 -0.85
C ALA A 119 15.92 11.11 -1.81
N GLY A 120 14.89 10.50 -2.40
CA GLY A 120 15.00 9.34 -3.28
C GLY A 120 14.29 8.12 -2.74
N THR A 121 14.51 6.98 -3.41
CA THR A 121 13.88 5.70 -3.08
C THR A 121 14.92 4.70 -2.59
N LEU A 122 14.65 4.07 -1.46
CA LEU A 122 15.47 3.00 -0.89
C LEU A 122 14.67 1.70 -0.82
N GLY A 123 15.38 0.60 -1.06
CA GLY A 123 14.87 -0.73 -0.78
C GLY A 123 14.90 -1.06 0.72
N GLY A 124 14.05 -1.97 1.14
CA GLY A 124 14.02 -2.41 2.53
C GLY A 124 13.16 -3.64 2.74
N MET A 125 13.11 -4.09 3.98
CA MET A 125 12.15 -5.07 4.47
C MET A 125 11.25 -4.42 5.51
N LEU A 126 9.95 -4.72 5.47
CA LEU A 126 8.94 -4.14 6.34
C LEU A 126 8.20 -5.25 7.10
N ASN A 127 8.10 -5.10 8.40
CA ASN A 127 7.21 -5.90 9.24
C ASN A 127 5.88 -5.16 9.39
N LEU A 128 4.81 -5.79 8.93
CA LEU A 128 3.43 -5.38 9.12
C LEU A 128 2.80 -6.30 10.16
N GLY A 129 2.50 -5.79 11.33
CA GLY A 129 1.98 -6.61 12.41
C GLY A 129 1.34 -5.83 13.54
N PRO A 130 0.73 -6.51 14.53
CA PRO A 130 0.15 -5.86 15.69
C PRO A 130 1.23 -5.18 16.54
N ARG A 131 0.89 -4.05 17.16
CA ARG A 131 1.76 -3.40 18.17
C ARG A 131 1.61 -4.11 19.53
N PRO A 132 2.70 -4.68 20.09
CA PRO A 132 2.60 -5.38 21.37
C PRO A 132 2.34 -4.48 22.59
N THR A 133 2.39 -3.15 22.47
CA THR A 133 2.48 -2.21 23.60
C THR A 133 1.34 -1.21 23.73
N PHE A 134 0.42 -1.13 22.80
CA PHE A 134 -0.77 -0.27 22.89
C PHE A 134 -1.98 -1.13 22.57
N GLY A 135 -2.79 -1.42 23.58
CA GLY A 135 -3.95 -2.30 23.54
C GLY A 135 -4.67 -2.32 22.20
N ASP A 136 -5.15 -3.49 21.86
CA ASP A 136 -6.07 -3.87 20.81
C ASP A 136 -5.86 -3.26 19.41
N ASP A 137 -5.48 -4.11 18.46
CA ASP A 137 -5.61 -3.97 17.00
C ASP A 137 -4.79 -2.89 16.27
N ALA A 138 -3.95 -2.10 16.92
CA ALA A 138 -3.12 -1.14 16.21
C ALA A 138 -2.03 -1.84 15.39
N ILE A 139 -2.14 -1.75 14.07
CA ILE A 139 -1.13 -2.27 13.15
C ILE A 139 0.08 -1.34 13.13
N ALA A 140 1.27 -1.93 13.32
CA ALA A 140 2.55 -1.26 13.17
C ALA A 140 3.15 -1.55 11.80
N LEU A 141 3.73 -0.53 11.19
CA LEU A 141 4.59 -0.64 10.02
C LEU A 141 6.00 -0.28 10.45
N GLU A 142 6.88 -1.27 10.55
CA GLU A 142 8.30 -1.10 10.90
C GLU A 142 9.17 -1.54 9.73
N ALA A 143 9.93 -0.62 9.15
CA ALA A 143 10.77 -0.90 7.99
C ALA A 143 12.26 -0.74 8.33
N HIS A 144 13.06 -1.74 7.99
CA HIS A 144 14.51 -1.67 7.91
C HIS A 144 14.90 -1.30 6.49
N LEU A 145 15.49 -0.11 6.32
CA LEU A 145 15.94 0.39 5.04
C LEU A 145 17.37 -0.06 4.77
N PHE A 146 17.64 -0.53 3.57
CA PHE A 146 18.98 -0.85 3.12
C PHE A 146 19.75 0.44 2.80
N GLU A 147 20.97 0.53 3.33
CA GLU A 147 21.88 1.68 3.05
C GLU A 147 21.33 3.06 3.47
N ALA A 148 20.36 3.06 4.40
CA ALA A 148 19.82 4.30 4.90
C ALA A 148 20.82 5.04 5.79
N GLY A 149 21.11 6.30 5.44
CA GLY A 149 21.82 7.25 6.29
C GLY A 149 20.92 8.38 6.77
N GLY A 150 21.39 9.12 7.79
CA GLY A 150 20.75 10.35 8.25
C GLY A 150 19.49 10.16 9.09
N ASP A 151 18.83 11.29 9.36
CA ASP A 151 17.60 11.34 10.13
C ASP A 151 16.36 11.22 9.22
N TRP A 152 15.47 10.31 9.58
CA TRP A 152 14.24 10.03 8.86
C TRP A 152 12.99 10.56 9.58
N TYR A 153 13.11 10.99 10.83
CA TYR A 153 11.96 11.42 11.62
C TYR A 153 11.17 12.57 10.97
N GLY A 154 9.85 12.47 11.04
CA GLY A 154 8.95 13.46 10.50
C GLY A 154 8.83 13.48 8.97
N ARG A 155 9.66 12.74 8.23
CA ARG A 155 9.59 12.73 6.76
C ARG A 155 8.33 12.04 6.26
N PRO A 156 7.63 12.63 5.28
CA PRO A 156 6.61 11.92 4.53
C PRO A 156 7.27 10.90 3.61
N VAL A 157 6.69 9.71 3.53
CA VAL A 157 7.18 8.62 2.68
C VAL A 157 6.03 7.87 2.02
N ALA A 158 6.30 7.28 0.86
CA ALA A 158 5.45 6.31 0.22
C ALA A 158 6.08 4.93 0.32
N VAL A 159 5.34 3.96 0.82
CA VAL A 159 5.76 2.56 0.95
C VAL A 159 5.12 1.76 -0.16
N GLU A 160 5.91 1.35 -1.13
CA GLU A 160 5.51 0.38 -2.16
C GLU A 160 5.71 -1.04 -1.64
N PHE A 161 4.64 -1.82 -1.62
CA PHE A 161 4.69 -3.25 -1.31
C PHE A 161 5.05 -4.04 -2.57
N VAL A 162 6.26 -4.60 -2.60
CA VAL A 162 6.78 -5.31 -3.79
C VAL A 162 6.46 -6.80 -3.72
N ALA A 163 6.79 -7.46 -2.60
CA ALA A 163 6.54 -8.88 -2.41
C ALA A 163 6.31 -9.21 -0.93
N ARG A 164 5.45 -10.18 -0.67
CA ARG A 164 5.31 -10.79 0.65
C ARG A 164 6.39 -11.86 0.80
N LEU A 165 7.21 -11.76 1.84
CA LEU A 165 8.31 -12.70 2.10
C LEU A 165 7.88 -13.89 2.95
N ARG A 166 7.10 -13.62 4.01
CA ARG A 166 6.62 -14.64 4.94
C ARG A 166 5.57 -14.11 5.92
N ASP A 167 4.97 -15.03 6.67
CA ASP A 167 4.17 -14.72 7.84
C ASP A 167 5.02 -14.20 9.01
N THR A 168 4.35 -13.61 10.01
CA THR A 168 4.99 -13.28 11.28
C THR A 168 5.36 -14.56 12.03
N LEU A 169 6.52 -14.54 12.71
CA LEU A 169 7.03 -15.67 13.50
C LEU A 169 7.27 -15.22 14.94
N LYS A 170 7.13 -16.17 15.86
CA LYS A 170 7.63 -16.05 17.24
C LYS A 170 9.03 -16.64 17.32
N PHE A 171 9.94 -15.97 18.02
CA PHE A 171 11.33 -16.39 18.16
C PHE A 171 11.63 -16.76 19.60
N SER A 172 12.47 -17.77 19.79
CA SER A 172 12.91 -18.23 21.12
C SER A 172 13.86 -17.26 21.81
N GLY A 173 14.44 -16.32 21.06
CA GLY A 173 15.37 -15.32 21.58
C GLY A 173 15.93 -14.40 20.50
N PRO A 174 16.76 -13.41 20.91
CA PRO A 174 17.34 -12.42 20.00
C PRO A 174 18.17 -13.03 18.88
N GLU A 175 18.94 -14.09 19.16
CA GLU A 175 19.80 -14.74 18.17
C GLU A 175 18.98 -15.35 17.03
N ALA A 176 17.90 -16.09 17.35
CA ALA A 176 16.99 -16.64 16.35
C ALA A 176 16.33 -15.55 15.52
N LEU A 177 15.94 -14.44 16.15
CA LEU A 177 15.40 -13.28 15.44
C LEU A 177 16.44 -12.68 14.47
N VAL A 178 17.68 -12.45 14.91
CA VAL A 178 18.74 -11.89 14.06
C VAL A 178 19.04 -12.82 12.89
N ALA A 179 19.10 -14.14 13.10
CA ALA A 179 19.30 -15.11 12.03
C ALA A 179 18.19 -14.99 10.96
N GLN A 180 16.93 -14.89 11.40
CA GLN A 180 15.80 -14.72 10.47
C GLN A 180 15.83 -13.35 9.75
N LEU A 181 16.17 -12.27 10.44
CA LEU A 181 16.28 -10.94 9.82
C LEU A 181 17.33 -10.90 8.70
N LYS A 182 18.42 -11.65 8.82
CA LYS A 182 19.43 -11.79 7.75
C LYS A 182 18.85 -12.51 6.53
N ILE A 183 18.08 -13.57 6.74
CA ILE A 183 17.39 -14.30 5.65
C ILE A 183 16.36 -13.40 4.98
N ASP A 184 15.57 -12.67 5.76
CA ASP A 184 14.56 -11.74 5.25
C ASP A 184 15.20 -10.63 4.42
N ALA A 185 16.32 -10.05 4.88
CA ALA A 185 17.04 -9.01 4.16
C ALA A 185 17.59 -9.51 2.81
N GLN A 186 18.13 -10.73 2.77
CA GLN A 186 18.58 -11.36 1.51
C GLN A 186 17.41 -11.60 0.55
N SER A 187 16.28 -12.10 1.08
CA SER A 187 15.08 -12.35 0.29
C SER A 187 14.47 -11.06 -0.25
N ALA A 188 14.43 -10.00 0.59
CA ALA A 188 13.98 -8.70 0.18
C ALA A 188 14.86 -8.10 -0.93
N ARG A 189 16.19 -8.16 -0.80
CA ARG A 189 17.12 -7.68 -1.84
C ARG A 189 16.87 -8.37 -3.18
N ARG A 190 16.68 -9.71 -3.17
CA ARG A 190 16.34 -10.48 -4.37
C ARG A 190 15.02 -10.09 -5.01
N ALA A 191 14.01 -9.77 -4.20
CA ALA A 191 12.70 -9.38 -4.71
C ALA A 191 12.67 -7.93 -5.25
N LEU A 192 13.67 -7.11 -4.90
CA LEU A 192 13.79 -5.71 -5.30
C LEU A 192 14.66 -5.48 -6.55
N THR A 193 15.43 -6.49 -6.97
CA THR A 193 16.16 -6.48 -8.24
C THR A 193 15.22 -6.74 -9.41
#